data_654865e744cbcb32f5292d2e5f3f6add
#
_entry.id   654865e744cbcb32f5292d2e5f3f6add
#
_cell.length_a   1.000
_cell.length_b   1.000
_cell.length_c   1.000
_cell.angle_alpha   90.00
_cell.angle_beta   90.00
_cell.angle_gamma   90.00
#
_symmetry.space_group_name_H-M   'P 1'
#
loop_
_entity.id
_entity.type
_entity.pdbx_description
1 polymer ?
#
loop_
_entity_poly.entity_id
_entity_poly.type
_entity_poly.pdbx_seq_one_letter_code
_entity_poly.pdbx_strand_id
1 'polypeptide(L)'
;MSMSLTMSFEAISGQDWSLMTLLGLPVPLDGLRAKVLENPALPALSSERYALTHELYEAASDQRHRLQEWLARELPPLLADHDPVRVVGVGVGDGSVDAPLAAALAAGGRRVRYTGVEPHAPSAAGFARRLNALDATGLTPTVVIGEFADHDPGYPADLVHFVHSLYYVDDLNAALDNALSMVRPGGLLLTATAPLEPLCVLTEMLCPWAGQKPWFAEDVRAELDRRGLPIRSETLVGHLDATDGLADPLGRGEAVLDFLIGARSRALGPGARLQLLEYLRDISLPGRPGVLPHPVELTIARVP
;
A
#
# COMPACT_ATOMS: atom_id res chain seq x y z
N MET A 1 7.65 -49.47 -8.96
CA MET A 1 8.07 -48.26 -9.64
C MET A 1 7.56 -47.08 -8.82
N SER A 2 8.43 -46.55 -7.99
CA SER A 2 8.14 -45.41 -7.12
C SER A 2 8.65 -44.12 -7.83
N MET A 3 7.73 -43.25 -8.24
CA MET A 3 8.10 -41.93 -8.74
C MET A 3 8.23 -40.97 -7.56
N SER A 4 9.47 -40.66 -7.21
CA SER A 4 9.82 -39.60 -6.27
C SER A 4 9.62 -38.25 -6.98
N LEU A 5 8.61 -37.46 -6.53
CA LEU A 5 8.48 -36.06 -6.90
C LEU A 5 9.38 -35.23 -5.99
N THR A 6 10.59 -34.98 -6.45
CA THR A 6 11.46 -33.95 -5.89
C THR A 6 11.05 -32.62 -6.52
N MET A 7 10.20 -31.85 -5.87
CA MET A 7 9.95 -30.46 -6.25
C MET A 7 11.12 -29.59 -5.75
N SER A 8 11.85 -29.02 -6.69
CA SER A 8 12.93 -28.06 -6.41
C SER A 8 12.36 -26.75 -5.88
N PHE A 9 12.83 -26.31 -4.73
CA PHE A 9 12.38 -25.14 -3.99
C PHE A 9 12.84 -23.76 -4.58
N GLU A 10 13.37 -23.72 -5.79
CA GLU A 10 13.98 -22.50 -6.38
C GLU A 10 13.05 -21.63 -7.26
N ALA A 11 11.74 -21.91 -7.31
CA ALA A 11 10.81 -21.21 -8.20
C ALA A 11 9.63 -20.53 -7.45
N ILE A 12 9.85 -20.01 -6.22
CA ILE A 12 8.80 -19.36 -5.45
C ILE A 12 9.13 -17.86 -5.24
N SER A 13 9.45 -17.16 -6.31
CA SER A 13 9.46 -15.70 -6.37
C SER A 13 8.19 -15.24 -7.12
N GLY A 14 7.21 -14.71 -6.41
CA GLY A 14 5.93 -14.23 -6.99
C GLY A 14 4.77 -15.19 -6.76
N GLN A 15 4.65 -15.77 -5.59
CA GLN A 15 3.55 -16.71 -5.31
C GLN A 15 2.30 -16.02 -4.82
N ASP A 16 1.35 -16.30 -5.58
CA ASP A 16 -0.08 -16.34 -5.50
C ASP A 16 -0.56 -16.89 -4.14
N TRP A 17 -0.78 -16.00 -3.16
CA TRP A 17 -1.40 -16.34 -1.88
C TRP A 17 -2.82 -16.89 -2.06
N SER A 18 -3.42 -16.71 -3.26
CA SER A 18 -4.65 -17.37 -3.70
C SER A 18 -4.52 -18.90 -3.75
N LEU A 19 -3.30 -19.44 -3.89
CA LEU A 19 -3.06 -20.89 -3.86
C LEU A 19 -3.30 -21.51 -2.47
N MET A 20 -3.02 -20.80 -1.38
CA MET A 20 -3.32 -21.28 -0.02
C MET A 20 -4.83 -21.37 0.19
N THR A 21 -5.56 -20.38 -0.28
CA THR A 21 -7.05 -20.37 -0.25
C THR A 21 -7.62 -21.43 -1.19
N LEU A 22 -7.03 -21.66 -2.37
CA LEU A 22 -7.44 -22.69 -3.32
C LEU A 22 -7.17 -24.12 -2.83
N LEU A 23 -6.16 -24.33 -1.99
CA LEU A 23 -5.81 -25.64 -1.43
C LEU A 23 -6.64 -26.01 -0.19
N GLY A 24 -7.53 -25.11 0.27
CA GLY A 24 -8.40 -25.38 1.44
C GLY A 24 -7.62 -25.62 2.73
N LEU A 25 -6.39 -25.09 2.83
CA LEU A 25 -5.64 -25.13 4.08
C LEU A 25 -6.36 -24.26 5.11
N PRO A 26 -6.52 -24.72 6.36
CA PRO A 26 -7.20 -23.94 7.37
C PRO A 26 -6.47 -22.62 7.57
N VAL A 27 -7.16 -21.51 7.22
CA VAL A 27 -6.64 -20.17 7.50
C VAL A 27 -6.58 -20.05 9.03
N PRO A 28 -5.41 -19.79 9.63
CA PRO A 28 -5.26 -19.73 11.09
C PRO A 28 -6.10 -18.65 11.79
N LEU A 29 -6.87 -17.91 11.01
CA LEU A 29 -7.74 -16.81 11.44
C LEU A 29 -9.04 -17.25 12.13
N ASP A 30 -9.50 -18.48 11.95
CA ASP A 30 -10.79 -18.91 12.51
C ASP A 30 -10.78 -18.87 14.04
N GLY A 31 -9.67 -19.25 14.66
CA GLY A 31 -9.48 -19.16 16.10
C GLY A 31 -9.50 -17.71 16.59
N LEU A 32 -8.84 -16.82 15.87
CA LEU A 32 -8.81 -15.38 16.17
C LEU A 32 -10.21 -14.77 16.01
N ARG A 33 -10.89 -15.03 14.89
CA ARG A 33 -12.27 -14.56 14.63
C ARG A 33 -13.23 -14.97 15.76
N ALA A 34 -13.19 -16.23 16.18
CA ALA A 34 -14.01 -16.71 17.27
C ALA A 34 -13.73 -15.95 18.58
N LYS A 35 -12.47 -15.68 18.89
CA LYS A 35 -12.07 -14.97 20.11
C LYS A 35 -12.36 -13.46 20.06
N VAL A 36 -12.31 -12.85 18.90
CA VAL A 36 -12.67 -11.44 18.71
C VAL A 36 -14.16 -11.23 18.98
N LEU A 37 -15.02 -12.14 18.53
CA LEU A 37 -16.47 -12.07 18.78
C LEU A 37 -16.84 -12.22 20.26
N GLU A 38 -15.97 -12.82 21.09
CA GLU A 38 -16.15 -12.93 22.54
C GLU A 38 -15.73 -11.64 23.30
N ASN A 39 -15.04 -10.70 22.64
CA ASN A 39 -14.48 -9.55 23.30
C ASN A 39 -15.29 -8.26 22.97
N PRO A 40 -15.29 -7.26 23.88
CA PRO A 40 -15.80 -5.94 23.54
C PRO A 40 -14.96 -5.31 22.43
N ALA A 41 -15.54 -4.35 21.69
CA ALA A 41 -14.81 -3.58 20.68
C ALA A 41 -13.53 -2.98 21.26
N LEU A 42 -12.43 -3.12 20.51
CA LEU A 42 -11.14 -2.58 20.91
C LEU A 42 -11.18 -1.03 20.91
N PRO A 43 -10.45 -0.36 21.82
CA PRO A 43 -10.30 1.08 21.73
C PRO A 43 -9.56 1.49 20.45
N ALA A 44 -10.10 2.49 19.75
CA ALA A 44 -9.45 3.10 18.61
C ALA A 44 -8.10 3.73 19.00
N LEU A 45 -7.22 3.89 18.02
CA LEU A 45 -6.01 4.69 18.17
C LEU A 45 -6.39 6.18 18.20
N SER A 46 -5.82 6.95 19.14
CA SER A 46 -5.84 8.41 19.02
C SER A 46 -5.00 8.85 17.83
N SER A 47 -5.22 10.06 17.30
CA SER A 47 -4.42 10.59 16.18
C SER A 47 -2.92 10.60 16.49
N GLU A 48 -2.53 10.96 17.71
CA GLU A 48 -1.12 10.95 18.16
C GLU A 48 -0.56 9.53 18.20
N ARG A 49 -1.34 8.56 18.73
CA ARG A 49 -0.92 7.16 18.76
C ARG A 49 -0.83 6.58 17.37
N TYR A 50 -1.78 6.88 16.49
CA TYR A 50 -1.74 6.47 15.10
C TYR A 50 -0.47 6.98 14.41
N ALA A 51 -0.14 8.26 14.53
CA ALA A 51 1.05 8.84 13.92
C ALA A 51 2.34 8.15 14.40
N LEU A 52 2.47 7.94 15.73
CA LEU A 52 3.62 7.24 16.29
C LEU A 52 3.72 5.79 15.83
N THR A 53 2.60 5.06 15.84
CA THR A 53 2.60 3.63 15.46
C THR A 53 2.84 3.46 13.97
N HIS A 54 2.34 4.38 13.13
CA HIS A 54 2.62 4.43 11.70
C HIS A 54 4.12 4.62 11.43
N GLU A 55 4.76 5.60 12.09
CA GLU A 55 6.19 5.86 11.92
C GLU A 55 7.05 4.63 12.28
N LEU A 56 6.74 3.97 13.41
CA LEU A 56 7.45 2.77 13.84
C LEU A 56 7.20 1.56 12.93
N TYR A 57 5.98 1.41 12.43
CA TYR A 57 5.63 0.37 11.46
C TYR A 57 6.37 0.56 10.13
N GLU A 58 6.39 1.79 9.61
CA GLU A 58 7.12 2.12 8.40
C GLU A 58 8.63 1.89 8.55
N ALA A 59 9.20 2.25 9.72
CA ALA A 59 10.62 2.00 10.00
C ALA A 59 10.96 0.50 10.11
N ALA A 60 9.98 -0.33 10.48
CA ALA A 60 10.14 -1.78 10.56
C ALA A 60 9.94 -2.50 9.21
N SER A 61 9.61 -1.78 8.14
CA SER A 61 9.29 -2.36 6.83
C SER A 61 10.24 -1.91 5.73
N ASP A 62 10.57 -2.82 4.80
CA ASP A 62 11.31 -2.51 3.57
C ASP A 62 10.38 -2.27 2.35
N GLN A 63 9.04 -2.41 2.52
CA GLN A 63 8.07 -2.32 1.43
C GLN A 63 8.16 -0.98 0.69
N ARG A 64 8.22 0.14 1.41
CA ARG A 64 8.30 1.49 0.81
C ARG A 64 9.54 1.65 -0.05
N HIS A 65 10.69 1.17 0.41
CA HIS A 65 11.93 1.23 -0.37
C HIS A 65 11.83 0.40 -1.66
N ARG A 66 11.32 -0.81 -1.58
CA ARG A 66 11.09 -1.67 -2.77
C ARG A 66 10.11 -1.04 -3.75
N LEU A 67 9.06 -0.41 -3.24
CA LEU A 67 8.09 0.30 -4.06
C LEU A 67 8.72 1.50 -4.79
N GLN A 68 9.55 2.29 -4.11
CA GLN A 68 10.31 3.39 -4.71
C GLN A 68 11.21 2.89 -5.85
N GLU A 69 11.96 1.82 -5.62
CA GLU A 69 12.83 1.20 -6.64
C GLU A 69 12.03 0.71 -7.84
N TRP A 70 10.88 0.06 -7.59
CA TRP A 70 10.01 -0.45 -8.63
C TRP A 70 9.46 0.70 -9.49
N LEU A 71 8.88 1.71 -8.88
CA LEU A 71 8.31 2.88 -9.57
C LEU A 71 9.36 3.60 -10.41
N ALA A 72 10.55 3.83 -9.86
CA ALA A 72 11.64 4.51 -10.55
C ALA A 72 12.21 3.70 -11.73
N ARG A 73 12.11 2.38 -11.70
CA ARG A 73 12.58 1.50 -12.77
C ARG A 73 11.53 1.27 -13.85
N GLU A 74 10.29 0.97 -13.46
CA GLU A 74 9.26 0.46 -14.37
C GLU A 74 8.45 1.57 -15.08
N LEU A 75 8.22 2.71 -14.43
CA LEU A 75 7.37 3.75 -15.02
C LEU A 75 8.06 4.60 -16.10
N PRO A 76 9.33 5.01 -15.99
CA PRO A 76 9.96 5.84 -17.02
C PRO A 76 9.94 5.23 -18.43
N PRO A 77 10.16 3.93 -18.64
CA PRO A 77 10.03 3.31 -19.97
C PRO A 77 8.61 3.35 -20.52
N LEU A 78 7.59 3.18 -19.66
CA LEU A 78 6.18 3.20 -20.07
C LEU A 78 5.70 4.59 -20.51
N LEU A 79 6.42 5.63 -20.13
CA LEU A 79 6.13 7.03 -20.41
C LEU A 79 7.18 7.66 -21.36
N ALA A 80 8.00 6.85 -22.04
CA ALA A 80 9.15 7.31 -22.82
C ALA A 80 8.77 8.27 -23.94
N ASP A 81 7.64 8.08 -24.58
CA ASP A 81 7.18 8.85 -25.74
C ASP A 81 6.57 10.23 -25.38
N HIS A 82 6.60 10.61 -24.08
CA HIS A 82 5.96 11.83 -23.59
C HIS A 82 6.99 12.88 -23.19
N ASP A 83 6.84 14.12 -23.71
CA ASP A 83 7.65 15.28 -23.35
C ASP A 83 6.83 16.58 -23.51
N PRO A 84 6.47 17.29 -22.45
CA PRO A 84 6.72 16.92 -21.05
C PRO A 84 5.89 15.73 -20.58
N VAL A 85 6.44 14.94 -19.67
CA VAL A 85 5.64 13.98 -18.89
C VAL A 85 4.81 14.73 -17.86
N ARG A 86 3.52 14.42 -17.79
CA ARG A 86 2.56 15.06 -16.88
C ARG A 86 2.05 14.04 -15.88
N VAL A 87 2.39 14.24 -14.62
CA VAL A 87 2.05 13.33 -13.52
C VAL A 87 1.14 14.02 -12.52
N VAL A 88 0.11 13.29 -12.09
CA VAL A 88 -0.72 13.65 -10.93
C VAL A 88 -0.60 12.54 -9.89
N GLY A 89 0.01 12.85 -8.76
CA GLY A 89 0.05 11.97 -7.59
C GLY A 89 -1.05 12.34 -6.61
N VAL A 90 -1.80 11.36 -6.13
CA VAL A 90 -2.94 11.56 -5.22
C VAL A 90 -2.64 11.01 -3.84
N GLY A 91 -2.77 11.85 -2.81
CA GLY A 91 -2.39 11.52 -1.43
C GLY A 91 -0.88 11.31 -1.31
N VAL A 92 -0.11 12.26 -1.86
CA VAL A 92 1.36 12.13 -1.99
C VAL A 92 2.11 12.20 -0.65
N GLY A 93 1.42 12.53 0.43
CA GLY A 93 2.05 12.68 1.73
C GLY A 93 3.21 13.68 1.70
N ASP A 94 4.34 13.31 2.27
CA ASP A 94 5.56 14.13 2.28
C ASP A 94 6.43 13.99 1.01
N GLY A 95 5.95 13.25 0.00
CA GLY A 95 6.66 13.03 -1.26
C GLY A 95 7.84 12.06 -1.19
N SER A 96 7.94 11.26 -0.12
CA SER A 96 9.05 10.30 0.03
C SER A 96 9.06 9.25 -1.07
N VAL A 97 7.87 8.82 -1.55
CA VAL A 97 7.74 7.87 -2.66
C VAL A 97 7.84 8.60 -4.01
N ASP A 98 7.36 9.82 -4.09
CA ASP A 98 7.27 10.59 -5.33
C ASP A 98 8.63 11.11 -5.80
N ALA A 99 9.50 11.49 -4.88
CA ALA A 99 10.78 12.10 -5.22
C ALA A 99 11.70 11.17 -6.05
N PRO A 100 11.89 9.88 -5.69
CA PRO A 100 12.64 8.94 -6.54
C PRO A 100 12.04 8.75 -7.92
N LEU A 101 10.70 8.68 -8.01
CA LEU A 101 9.98 8.59 -9.29
C LEU A 101 10.18 9.85 -10.13
N ALA A 102 10.00 11.04 -9.53
CA ALA A 102 10.17 12.31 -10.21
C ALA A 102 11.61 12.48 -10.75
N ALA A 103 12.61 12.09 -9.95
CA ALA A 103 14.01 12.10 -10.37
C ALA A 103 14.27 11.14 -11.55
N ALA A 104 13.72 9.93 -11.49
CA ALA A 104 13.85 8.94 -12.56
C ALA A 104 13.16 9.40 -13.86
N LEU A 105 11.99 10.02 -13.76
CA LEU A 105 11.27 10.58 -14.92
C LEU A 105 12.01 11.77 -15.54
N ALA A 106 12.64 12.61 -14.74
CA ALA A 106 13.39 13.78 -15.21
C ALA A 106 14.84 13.47 -15.62
N ALA A 107 15.28 12.21 -15.51
CA ALA A 107 16.63 11.82 -15.87
C ALA A 107 16.95 12.20 -17.34
N GLY A 108 18.21 12.60 -17.59
CA GLY A 108 18.63 13.03 -18.93
C GLY A 108 18.08 14.39 -19.35
N GLY A 109 17.57 15.21 -18.44
CA GLY A 109 17.01 16.54 -18.72
C GLY A 109 15.60 16.53 -19.31
N ARG A 110 14.89 15.41 -19.19
CA ARG A 110 13.51 15.26 -19.64
C ARG A 110 12.59 16.20 -18.87
N ARG A 111 11.66 16.84 -19.58
CA ARG A 111 10.70 17.75 -18.96
C ARG A 111 9.60 16.95 -18.26
N VAL A 112 9.35 17.26 -16.97
CA VAL A 112 8.34 16.62 -16.13
C VAL A 112 7.53 17.71 -15.41
N ARG A 113 6.21 17.65 -15.53
CA ARG A 113 5.28 18.38 -14.68
C ARG A 113 4.70 17.42 -13.68
N TYR A 114 5.02 17.60 -12.40
CA TYR A 114 4.61 16.69 -11.33
C TYR A 114 3.71 17.44 -10.35
N THR A 115 2.42 17.12 -10.34
CA THR A 115 1.45 17.70 -9.42
C THR A 115 1.12 16.69 -8.34
N GLY A 116 1.37 17.04 -7.07
CA GLY A 116 0.91 16.28 -5.91
C GLY A 116 -0.38 16.91 -5.38
N VAL A 117 -1.38 16.07 -5.06
CA VAL A 117 -2.60 16.47 -4.36
C VAL A 117 -2.57 15.86 -2.96
N GLU A 118 -2.64 16.70 -1.93
CA GLU A 118 -2.49 16.26 -0.54
C GLU A 118 -3.31 17.16 0.40
N PRO A 119 -4.31 16.62 1.13
CA PRO A 119 -5.14 17.43 2.02
C PRO A 119 -4.41 17.90 3.27
N HIS A 120 -3.42 17.16 3.78
CA HIS A 120 -2.69 17.52 4.99
C HIS A 120 -1.58 18.53 4.69
N ALA A 121 -1.79 19.79 5.02
CA ALA A 121 -0.88 20.88 4.69
C ALA A 121 0.59 20.68 5.12
N PRO A 122 0.92 20.13 6.30
CA PRO A 122 2.32 19.82 6.67
C PRO A 122 2.96 18.78 5.76
N SER A 123 2.23 17.74 5.34
CA SER A 123 2.70 16.73 4.38
C SER A 123 2.91 17.34 3.00
N ALA A 124 1.97 18.13 2.50
CA ALA A 124 2.09 18.85 1.25
C ALA A 124 3.33 19.78 1.21
N ALA A 125 3.61 20.47 2.33
CA ALA A 125 4.83 21.26 2.47
C ALA A 125 6.09 20.37 2.44
N GLY A 126 6.04 19.15 2.98
CA GLY A 126 7.08 18.13 2.90
C GLY A 126 7.36 17.75 1.45
N PHE A 127 6.32 17.38 0.72
CA PHE A 127 6.37 17.08 -0.72
C PHE A 127 7.03 18.20 -1.52
N ALA A 128 6.55 19.44 -1.36
CA ALA A 128 7.12 20.59 -2.07
C ALA A 128 8.61 20.77 -1.79
N ARG A 129 9.03 20.70 -0.52
CA ARG A 129 10.45 20.79 -0.15
C ARG A 129 11.28 19.70 -0.78
N ARG A 130 10.80 18.45 -0.73
CA ARG A 130 11.52 17.29 -1.20
C ARG A 130 11.71 17.30 -2.72
N LEU A 131 10.67 17.60 -3.49
CA LEU A 131 10.77 17.65 -4.94
C LEU A 131 11.58 18.87 -5.44
N ASN A 132 11.44 20.03 -4.78
CA ASN A 132 12.25 21.21 -5.13
C ASN A 132 13.73 21.05 -4.76
N ALA A 133 14.07 20.13 -3.87
CA ALA A 133 15.46 19.83 -3.51
C ALA A 133 16.14 18.86 -4.50
N LEU A 134 15.40 18.29 -5.46
CA LEU A 134 15.99 17.42 -6.49
C LEU A 134 16.80 18.26 -7.48
N ASP A 135 18.03 17.81 -7.79
CA ASP A 135 18.84 18.38 -8.86
C ASP A 135 18.36 17.84 -10.23
N ALA A 136 17.21 18.33 -10.67
CA ALA A 136 16.53 17.88 -11.88
C ALA A 136 16.00 19.06 -12.69
N THR A 137 16.83 19.58 -13.61
CA THR A 137 16.55 20.81 -14.37
C THR A 137 15.27 20.78 -15.21
N GLY A 138 14.78 19.59 -15.57
CA GLY A 138 13.54 19.39 -16.32
C GLY A 138 12.28 19.27 -15.46
N LEU A 139 12.42 19.16 -14.13
CA LEU A 139 11.30 18.94 -13.22
C LEU A 139 10.63 20.26 -12.82
N THR A 140 9.30 20.29 -12.93
CA THR A 140 8.44 21.39 -12.43
C THR A 140 7.44 20.79 -11.45
N PRO A 141 7.73 20.78 -10.15
CA PRO A 141 6.81 20.26 -9.15
C PRO A 141 5.77 21.31 -8.76
N THR A 142 4.56 20.85 -8.50
CA THR A 142 3.45 21.65 -7.97
C THR A 142 2.77 20.82 -6.87
N VAL A 143 2.27 21.46 -5.83
CA VAL A 143 1.43 20.80 -4.82
C VAL A 143 0.13 21.55 -4.66
N VAL A 144 -0.96 20.79 -4.59
CA VAL A 144 -2.31 21.28 -4.31
C VAL A 144 -2.70 20.78 -2.92
N ILE A 145 -3.02 21.71 -2.02
CA ILE A 145 -3.52 21.39 -0.69
C ILE A 145 -5.04 21.31 -0.79
N GLY A 146 -5.59 20.11 -0.74
CA GLY A 146 -7.05 19.90 -0.87
C GLY A 146 -7.39 18.45 -1.17
N GLU A 147 -8.69 18.19 -1.19
CA GLU A 147 -9.22 16.87 -1.52
C GLU A 147 -9.09 16.59 -3.03
N PHE A 148 -8.81 15.33 -3.35
CA PHE A 148 -8.69 14.91 -4.75
C PHE A 148 -10.01 15.04 -5.52
N ALA A 149 -11.15 14.88 -4.86
CA ALA A 149 -12.46 15.01 -5.48
C ALA A 149 -12.71 16.39 -6.11
N ASP A 150 -12.05 17.42 -5.58
CA ASP A 150 -12.19 18.82 -6.04
C ASP A 150 -11.08 19.25 -7.00
N HIS A 151 -10.15 18.34 -7.33
CA HIS A 151 -8.98 18.67 -8.14
C HIS A 151 -9.25 18.48 -9.64
N ASP A 152 -8.96 19.52 -10.42
CA ASP A 152 -8.82 19.47 -11.87
C ASP A 152 -7.41 20.00 -12.25
N PRO A 153 -6.54 19.18 -12.86
CA PRO A 153 -5.21 19.62 -13.24
C PRO A 153 -5.22 20.65 -14.40
N GLY A 154 -6.36 20.87 -15.07
CA GLY A 154 -6.49 21.76 -16.23
C GLY A 154 -5.76 21.26 -17.49
N TYR A 155 -5.26 20.04 -17.48
CA TYR A 155 -4.60 19.39 -18.61
C TYR A 155 -4.65 17.86 -18.48
N PRO A 156 -4.67 17.12 -19.60
CA PRO A 156 -4.62 15.65 -19.56
C PRO A 156 -3.27 15.16 -19.02
N ALA A 157 -3.32 14.23 -18.05
CA ALA A 157 -2.15 13.60 -17.45
C ALA A 157 -1.69 12.38 -18.26
N ASP A 158 -0.39 12.12 -18.25
CA ASP A 158 0.22 10.90 -18.80
C ASP A 158 0.19 9.78 -17.78
N LEU A 159 0.24 10.15 -16.49
CA LEU A 159 0.14 9.26 -15.34
C LEU A 159 -0.67 9.92 -14.23
N VAL A 160 -1.70 9.22 -13.75
CA VAL A 160 -2.30 9.47 -12.44
C VAL A 160 -1.96 8.30 -11.54
N HIS A 161 -1.53 8.55 -10.31
CA HIS A 161 -1.21 7.46 -9.40
C HIS A 161 -1.73 7.67 -7.98
N PHE A 162 -2.07 6.54 -7.35
CA PHE A 162 -2.41 6.41 -5.94
C PHE A 162 -1.42 5.43 -5.30
N VAL A 163 -0.66 5.90 -4.33
CA VAL A 163 0.26 5.05 -3.57
C VAL A 163 -0.15 5.07 -2.10
N HIS A 164 -0.72 3.98 -1.62
CA HIS A 164 -1.25 3.85 -0.27
C HIS A 164 -2.24 4.98 0.14
N SER A 165 -2.98 5.53 -0.83
CA SER A 165 -3.90 6.65 -0.59
C SER A 165 -5.38 6.30 -0.83
N LEU A 166 -5.70 5.23 -1.57
CA LEU A 166 -7.09 4.81 -1.81
C LEU A 166 -7.82 4.33 -0.54
N TYR A 167 -7.10 4.00 0.53
CA TYR A 167 -7.73 3.63 1.81
C TYR A 167 -8.61 4.73 2.42
N TYR A 168 -8.36 5.98 2.04
CA TYR A 168 -8.96 7.17 2.66
C TYR A 168 -10.05 7.81 1.80
N VAL A 169 -10.35 7.26 0.62
CA VAL A 169 -11.44 7.79 -0.21
C VAL A 169 -12.77 7.18 0.21
N ASP A 170 -13.81 8.01 0.33
CA ASP A 170 -15.15 7.56 0.73
C ASP A 170 -15.80 6.71 -0.37
N ASP A 171 -15.61 7.08 -1.63
CA ASP A 171 -16.18 6.41 -2.80
C ASP A 171 -15.08 6.05 -3.80
N LEU A 172 -14.73 4.75 -3.84
CA LEU A 172 -13.73 4.22 -4.75
C LEU A 172 -14.11 4.44 -6.22
N ASN A 173 -15.40 4.29 -6.55
CA ASN A 173 -15.87 4.47 -7.93
C ASN A 173 -15.69 5.92 -8.38
N ALA A 174 -16.12 6.87 -7.57
CA ALA A 174 -15.96 8.30 -7.85
C ALA A 174 -14.48 8.69 -7.96
N ALA A 175 -13.61 8.17 -7.07
CA ALA A 175 -12.18 8.45 -7.12
C ALA A 175 -11.52 7.90 -8.39
N LEU A 176 -11.85 6.67 -8.79
CA LEU A 176 -11.33 6.06 -10.02
C LEU A 176 -11.87 6.76 -11.27
N ASP A 177 -13.15 7.12 -11.31
CA ASP A 177 -13.75 7.84 -12.44
C ASP A 177 -13.13 9.23 -12.59
N ASN A 178 -12.92 9.95 -11.49
CA ASN A 178 -12.20 11.24 -11.50
C ASN A 178 -10.77 11.08 -12.02
N ALA A 179 -10.03 10.09 -11.52
CA ALA A 179 -8.66 9.82 -11.97
C ALA A 179 -8.61 9.48 -13.48
N LEU A 180 -9.48 8.60 -13.93
CA LEU A 180 -9.54 8.20 -15.35
C LEU A 180 -9.91 9.36 -16.27
N SER A 181 -10.77 10.27 -15.82
CA SER A 181 -11.13 11.48 -16.59
C SER A 181 -9.95 12.44 -16.80
N MET A 182 -8.96 12.41 -15.90
CA MET A 182 -7.74 13.22 -15.99
C MET A 182 -6.69 12.57 -16.90
N VAL A 183 -6.71 11.24 -17.07
CA VAL A 183 -5.74 10.52 -17.88
C VAL A 183 -6.08 10.67 -19.37
N ARG A 184 -5.10 11.06 -20.17
CA ARG A 184 -5.28 11.12 -21.62
C ARG A 184 -5.40 9.75 -22.25
N PRO A 185 -5.95 9.62 -23.48
CA PRO A 185 -5.85 8.38 -24.24
C PRO A 185 -4.41 7.88 -24.36
N GLY A 186 -4.19 6.61 -24.12
CA GLY A 186 -2.86 5.99 -24.05
C GLY A 186 -2.09 6.19 -22.74
N GLY A 187 -2.56 7.07 -21.86
CA GLY A 187 -1.96 7.31 -20.53
C GLY A 187 -2.26 6.20 -19.53
N LEU A 188 -1.74 6.36 -18.33
CA LEU A 188 -1.73 5.33 -17.29
C LEU A 188 -2.42 5.81 -16.02
N LEU A 189 -3.21 4.93 -15.43
CA LEU A 189 -3.61 4.98 -14.03
C LEU A 189 -2.83 3.90 -13.28
N LEU A 190 -2.07 4.27 -12.25
CA LEU A 190 -1.38 3.35 -11.36
C LEU A 190 -2.01 3.39 -9.97
N THR A 191 -2.25 2.22 -9.40
CA THR A 191 -2.58 2.08 -7.97
C THR A 191 -1.58 1.16 -7.30
N ALA A 192 -1.11 1.54 -6.11
CA ALA A 192 -0.31 0.70 -5.23
C ALA A 192 -1.07 0.58 -3.91
N THR A 193 -1.70 -0.57 -3.68
CA THR A 193 -2.63 -0.79 -2.58
C THR A 193 -2.32 -2.13 -1.93
N ALA A 194 -2.36 -2.21 -0.60
CA ALA A 194 -2.14 -3.49 0.08
C ALA A 194 -3.29 -4.45 -0.22
N PRO A 195 -3.00 -5.73 -0.47
CA PRO A 195 -4.02 -6.77 -0.50
C PRO A 195 -4.57 -7.02 0.90
N LEU A 196 -5.77 -7.60 0.98
CA LEU A 196 -6.38 -7.93 2.26
C LEU A 196 -5.50 -8.90 3.07
N GLU A 197 -5.01 -9.95 2.44
CA GLU A 197 -4.13 -10.92 3.09
C GLU A 197 -2.64 -10.64 2.78
N PRO A 198 -1.72 -10.97 3.69
CA PRO A 198 -1.97 -11.61 5.00
C PRO A 198 -2.16 -10.62 6.15
N LEU A 199 -1.84 -9.33 6.00
CA LEU A 199 -1.76 -8.40 7.12
C LEU A 199 -3.02 -7.55 7.32
N CYS A 200 -3.60 -7.02 6.23
CA CYS A 200 -4.73 -6.10 6.31
C CYS A 200 -6.01 -6.77 6.82
N VAL A 201 -6.11 -8.10 6.72
CA VAL A 201 -7.20 -8.87 7.32
C VAL A 201 -7.26 -8.70 8.85
N LEU A 202 -6.14 -8.42 9.51
CA LEU A 202 -6.10 -8.12 10.95
C LEU A 202 -6.74 -6.77 11.26
N THR A 203 -6.43 -5.76 10.45
CA THR A 203 -7.07 -4.44 10.55
C THR A 203 -8.57 -4.54 10.22
N GLU A 204 -8.91 -5.26 9.16
CA GLU A 204 -10.30 -5.48 8.74
C GLU A 204 -11.14 -6.12 9.86
N MET A 205 -10.56 -7.05 10.60
CA MET A 205 -11.22 -7.81 11.65
C MET A 205 -11.27 -7.09 13.00
N LEU A 206 -10.22 -6.36 13.36
CA LEU A 206 -9.96 -5.90 14.73
C LEU A 206 -10.13 -4.39 14.91
N CYS A 207 -9.98 -3.59 13.83
CA CYS A 207 -10.11 -2.15 13.90
C CYS A 207 -11.56 -1.75 14.24
N PRO A 208 -11.76 -0.88 15.22
CA PRO A 208 -13.10 -0.36 15.56
C PRO A 208 -13.52 0.71 14.55
N TRP A 209 -13.95 0.28 13.37
CA TRP A 209 -14.37 1.20 12.31
C TRP A 209 -15.50 2.10 12.74
N ALA A 210 -15.29 3.41 12.67
CA ALA A 210 -16.32 4.42 12.93
C ALA A 210 -17.06 4.87 11.65
N GLY A 211 -16.62 4.38 10.48
CA GLY A 211 -17.16 4.74 9.16
C GLY A 211 -16.92 3.63 8.16
N GLN A 212 -16.63 4.03 6.92
CA GLN A 212 -16.32 3.08 5.86
C GLN A 212 -15.00 2.34 6.11
N LYS A 213 -14.98 1.05 5.78
CA LYS A 213 -13.74 0.26 5.76
C LYS A 213 -12.86 0.71 4.60
N PRO A 214 -11.53 0.61 4.74
CA PRO A 214 -10.62 0.93 3.66
C PRO A 214 -10.80 -0.02 2.46
N TRP A 215 -10.49 0.49 1.29
CA TRP A 215 -10.44 -0.29 0.07
C TRP A 215 -9.10 -1.01 -0.05
N PHE A 216 -9.14 -2.29 -0.40
CA PHE A 216 -7.94 -3.12 -0.61
C PHE A 216 -7.69 -3.36 -2.10
N ALA A 217 -6.58 -4.01 -2.42
CA ALA A 217 -6.17 -4.24 -3.81
C ALA A 217 -7.23 -5.01 -4.61
N GLU A 218 -7.90 -5.97 -3.98
CA GLU A 218 -8.97 -6.76 -4.58
C GLU A 218 -10.16 -5.90 -5.02
N ASP A 219 -10.54 -4.91 -4.20
CA ASP A 219 -11.63 -3.98 -4.52
C ASP A 219 -11.26 -3.10 -5.71
N VAL A 220 -10.04 -2.55 -5.69
CA VAL A 220 -9.53 -1.69 -6.76
C VAL A 220 -9.46 -2.45 -8.09
N ARG A 221 -8.93 -3.67 -8.07
CA ARG A 221 -8.85 -4.52 -9.26
C ARG A 221 -10.22 -4.85 -9.80
N ALA A 222 -11.15 -5.27 -8.94
CA ALA A 222 -12.53 -5.58 -9.34
C ALA A 222 -13.22 -4.39 -10.00
N GLU A 223 -12.99 -3.17 -9.48
CA GLU A 223 -13.57 -1.96 -10.04
C GLU A 223 -12.96 -1.58 -11.40
N LEU A 224 -11.65 -1.78 -11.59
CA LEU A 224 -10.98 -1.53 -12.87
C LEU A 224 -11.40 -2.59 -13.92
N ASP A 225 -11.51 -3.86 -13.53
CA ASP A 225 -12.01 -4.95 -14.39
C ASP A 225 -13.45 -4.67 -14.84
N ARG A 226 -14.32 -4.20 -13.95
CA ARG A 226 -15.70 -3.86 -14.27
C ARG A 226 -15.81 -2.75 -15.33
N ARG A 227 -14.82 -1.87 -15.39
CA ARG A 227 -14.72 -0.83 -16.44
C ARG A 227 -14.19 -1.35 -17.77
N GLY A 228 -13.74 -2.61 -17.83
CA GLY A 228 -13.20 -3.23 -19.03
C GLY A 228 -11.86 -2.64 -19.47
N LEU A 229 -11.11 -2.02 -18.55
CA LEU A 229 -9.81 -1.46 -18.86
C LEU A 229 -8.76 -2.56 -19.01
N PRO A 230 -7.81 -2.42 -19.95
CA PRO A 230 -6.63 -3.27 -19.98
C PRO A 230 -5.79 -3.02 -18.72
N ILE A 231 -5.73 -4.00 -17.83
CA ILE A 231 -4.95 -3.92 -16.61
C ILE A 231 -3.78 -4.90 -16.61
N ARG A 232 -2.68 -4.51 -15.95
CA ARG A 232 -1.58 -5.38 -15.54
C ARG A 232 -1.43 -5.23 -14.03
N SER A 233 -1.49 -6.34 -13.30
CA SER A 233 -1.22 -6.36 -11.86
C SER A 233 0.04 -7.14 -11.56
N GLU A 234 0.76 -6.69 -10.52
CA GLU A 234 1.98 -7.31 -10.00
C GLU A 234 2.01 -7.14 -8.49
N THR A 235 2.31 -8.20 -7.75
CA THR A 235 2.50 -8.14 -6.31
C THR A 235 3.97 -7.98 -5.97
N LEU A 236 4.30 -6.86 -5.33
CA LEU A 236 5.63 -6.62 -4.78
C LEU A 236 5.64 -7.03 -3.31
N VAL A 237 6.44 -8.03 -2.97
CA VAL A 237 6.53 -8.54 -1.60
C VAL A 237 7.65 -7.82 -0.87
N GLY A 238 7.28 -6.92 0.05
CA GLY A 238 8.15 -6.37 1.08
C GLY A 238 8.17 -7.25 2.32
N HIS A 239 8.88 -6.81 3.35
CA HIS A 239 8.98 -7.47 4.64
C HIS A 239 8.70 -6.49 5.77
N LEU A 240 8.04 -6.97 6.81
CA LEU A 240 7.81 -6.25 8.06
C LEU A 240 8.49 -7.01 9.19
N ASP A 241 9.38 -6.35 9.92
CA ASP A 241 9.98 -6.91 11.14
C ASP A 241 9.05 -6.66 12.33
N ALA A 242 8.29 -7.67 12.71
CA ALA A 242 7.44 -7.71 13.89
C ALA A 242 8.03 -8.59 15.00
N THR A 243 9.34 -8.85 15.00
CA THR A 243 10.01 -9.72 15.97
C THR A 243 9.75 -9.27 17.40
N ASP A 244 9.85 -7.97 17.70
CA ASP A 244 9.50 -7.44 19.02
C ASP A 244 8.01 -7.63 19.34
N GLY A 245 7.13 -7.58 18.36
CA GLY A 245 5.69 -7.88 18.51
C GLY A 245 5.44 -9.30 19.03
N LEU A 246 6.23 -10.26 18.58
CA LEU A 246 6.13 -11.64 19.04
C LEU A 246 6.83 -11.88 20.39
N ALA A 247 7.94 -11.18 20.66
CA ALA A 247 8.77 -11.40 21.85
C ALA A 247 8.29 -10.61 23.09
N ASP A 248 7.82 -9.37 22.86
CA ASP A 248 7.39 -8.43 23.90
C ASP A 248 6.16 -7.62 23.46
N PRO A 249 5.00 -8.30 23.29
CA PRO A 249 3.80 -7.72 22.66
C PRO A 249 3.15 -6.58 23.46
N LEU A 250 3.48 -6.44 24.75
CA LEU A 250 2.96 -5.39 25.63
C LEU A 250 4.00 -4.30 25.96
N GLY A 251 5.22 -4.46 25.45
CA GLY A 251 6.33 -3.52 25.61
C GLY A 251 6.78 -2.99 24.25
N ARG A 252 7.98 -3.39 23.80
CA ARG A 252 8.58 -2.84 22.57
C ARG A 252 7.78 -3.11 21.30
N GLY A 253 7.10 -4.26 21.22
CA GLY A 253 6.31 -4.64 20.07
C GLY A 253 4.90 -4.05 20.03
N GLU A 254 4.43 -3.41 21.11
CA GLU A 254 3.04 -2.92 21.19
C GLU A 254 2.68 -1.97 20.03
N ALA A 255 3.60 -1.09 19.65
CA ALA A 255 3.33 -0.09 18.63
C ALA A 255 3.10 -0.71 17.23
N VAL A 256 3.92 -1.68 16.84
CA VAL A 256 3.76 -2.38 15.56
C VAL A 256 2.45 -3.19 15.56
N LEU A 257 2.13 -3.86 16.67
CA LEU A 257 0.86 -4.59 16.81
C LEU A 257 -0.35 -3.66 16.79
N ASP A 258 -0.28 -2.51 17.46
CA ASP A 258 -1.34 -1.50 17.44
C ASP A 258 -1.65 -1.07 16.01
N PHE A 259 -0.62 -0.81 15.20
CA PHE A 259 -0.81 -0.41 13.81
C PHE A 259 -1.37 -1.56 12.96
N LEU A 260 -0.81 -2.77 13.09
CA LEU A 260 -1.27 -3.97 12.36
C LEU A 260 -2.76 -4.26 12.54
N ILE A 261 -3.31 -3.99 13.72
CA ILE A 261 -4.72 -4.25 14.01
C ILE A 261 -5.60 -2.99 13.96
N GLY A 262 -5.01 -1.83 13.74
CA GLY A 262 -5.73 -0.53 13.73
C GLY A 262 -6.38 -0.16 15.07
N ALA A 263 -5.91 -0.72 16.19
CA ALA A 263 -6.52 -0.58 17.49
C ALA A 263 -5.49 -0.76 18.62
N ARG A 264 -5.91 -0.51 19.87
CA ARG A 264 -5.05 -0.72 21.05
C ARG A 264 -4.88 -2.23 21.34
N SER A 265 -3.81 -2.84 20.87
CA SER A 265 -3.50 -4.26 21.03
C SER A 265 -3.42 -4.72 22.48
N ARG A 266 -3.05 -3.82 23.40
CA ARG A 266 -3.04 -4.05 24.84
C ARG A 266 -4.41 -4.45 25.38
N ALA A 267 -5.50 -3.97 24.77
CA ALA A 267 -6.88 -4.26 25.18
C ALA A 267 -7.36 -5.65 24.73
N LEU A 268 -6.62 -6.34 23.88
CA LEU A 268 -6.94 -7.72 23.52
C LEU A 268 -6.96 -8.61 24.76
N GLY A 269 -8.03 -9.39 24.92
CA GLY A 269 -8.06 -10.44 25.93
C GLY A 269 -6.95 -11.48 25.71
N PRO A 270 -6.52 -12.23 26.75
CA PRO A 270 -5.40 -13.15 26.65
C PRO A 270 -5.55 -14.20 25.53
N GLY A 271 -6.76 -14.73 25.32
CA GLY A 271 -7.04 -15.71 24.27
C GLY A 271 -6.92 -15.12 22.86
N ALA A 272 -7.50 -13.94 22.61
CA ALA A 272 -7.39 -13.27 21.30
C ALA A 272 -5.93 -12.86 21.01
N ARG A 273 -5.21 -12.39 22.01
CA ARG A 273 -3.79 -12.06 21.86
C ARG A 273 -2.96 -13.29 21.53
N LEU A 274 -3.21 -14.43 22.19
CA LEU A 274 -2.51 -15.68 21.87
C LEU A 274 -2.73 -16.06 20.41
N GLN A 275 -3.99 -16.05 19.94
CA GLN A 275 -4.34 -16.38 18.55
C GLN A 275 -3.72 -15.40 17.55
N LEU A 276 -3.68 -14.10 17.87
CA LEU A 276 -2.98 -13.11 17.03
C LEU A 276 -1.49 -13.46 16.90
N LEU A 277 -0.81 -13.73 18.01
CA LEU A 277 0.61 -14.07 18.01
C LEU A 277 0.90 -15.41 17.33
N GLU A 278 0.00 -16.40 17.43
CA GLU A 278 0.08 -17.65 16.68
C GLU A 278 -0.04 -17.39 15.18
N TYR A 279 -1.04 -16.62 14.75
CA TYR A 279 -1.20 -16.23 13.35
C TYR A 279 0.05 -15.55 12.81
N LEU A 280 0.62 -14.56 13.52
CA LEU A 280 1.83 -13.86 13.08
C LEU A 280 3.05 -14.79 13.00
N ARG A 281 3.13 -15.83 13.85
CA ARG A 281 4.19 -16.84 13.73
C ARG A 281 3.99 -17.72 12.50
N ASP A 282 2.76 -18.12 12.23
CA ASP A 282 2.43 -18.99 11.11
C ASP A 282 2.68 -18.32 9.75
N ILE A 283 2.43 -17.01 9.62
CA ILE A 283 2.72 -16.25 8.41
C ILE A 283 4.17 -15.73 8.35
N SER A 284 4.98 -15.96 9.37
CA SER A 284 6.39 -15.56 9.36
C SER A 284 7.17 -16.29 8.28
N LEU A 285 8.17 -15.61 7.73
CA LEU A 285 9.03 -16.21 6.71
C LEU A 285 9.77 -17.44 7.26
N PRO A 286 9.96 -18.49 6.45
CA PRO A 286 10.69 -19.68 6.86
C PRO A 286 12.08 -19.34 7.44
N GLY A 287 12.35 -19.81 8.66
CA GLY A 287 13.61 -19.56 9.36
C GLY A 287 13.81 -18.13 9.89
N ARG A 288 12.79 -17.25 9.77
CA ARG A 288 12.83 -15.87 10.26
C ARG A 288 11.57 -15.53 11.07
N PRO A 289 11.41 -16.09 12.29
CA PRO A 289 10.22 -15.84 13.12
C PRO A 289 10.05 -14.34 13.38
N GLY A 290 8.84 -13.82 13.16
CA GLY A 290 8.52 -12.40 13.33
C GLY A 290 8.82 -11.50 12.12
N VAL A 291 9.51 -12.00 11.10
CA VAL A 291 9.60 -11.29 9.82
C VAL A 291 8.42 -11.74 8.94
N LEU A 292 7.52 -10.81 8.66
CA LEU A 292 6.27 -11.08 7.97
C LEU A 292 6.35 -10.65 6.51
N PRO A 293 5.69 -11.34 5.57
CA PRO A 293 5.48 -10.79 4.23
C PRO A 293 4.61 -9.53 4.34
N HIS A 294 5.03 -8.48 3.65
CA HIS A 294 4.34 -7.19 3.61
C HIS A 294 4.10 -6.79 2.13
N PRO A 295 3.12 -7.42 1.49
CA PRO A 295 2.86 -7.22 0.07
C PRO A 295 2.19 -5.87 -0.21
N VAL A 296 2.45 -5.35 -1.42
CA VAL A 296 1.65 -4.32 -2.07
C VAL A 296 1.34 -4.77 -3.49
N GLU A 297 0.10 -4.64 -3.90
CA GLU A 297 -0.31 -4.88 -5.28
C GLU A 297 -0.22 -3.59 -6.07
N LEU A 298 0.47 -3.68 -7.19
CA LEU A 298 0.62 -2.62 -8.17
C LEU A 298 -0.31 -2.96 -9.34
N THR A 299 -1.30 -2.12 -9.59
CA THR A 299 -2.20 -2.28 -10.74
C THR A 299 -2.04 -1.09 -11.67
N ILE A 300 -1.66 -1.36 -12.92
CA ILE A 300 -1.56 -0.37 -13.99
C ILE A 300 -2.71 -0.60 -14.96
N ALA A 301 -3.56 0.41 -15.12
CA ALA A 301 -4.58 0.46 -16.15
C ALA A 301 -4.15 1.42 -17.25
N ARG A 302 -4.29 1.03 -18.52
CA ARG A 302 -4.07 1.91 -19.67
C ARG A 302 -5.41 2.43 -20.18
N VAL A 303 -5.53 3.75 -20.29
CA VAL A 303 -6.73 4.38 -20.83
C VAL A 303 -6.73 4.23 -22.36
N PRO A 304 -7.81 3.73 -22.98
CA PRO A 304 -7.90 3.55 -24.43
C PRO A 304 -7.76 4.82 -25.24
#